data_f66673f2df161e74fbdedd890c98a143
#
_entry.id   f66673f2df161e74fbdedd890c98a143
#
_cell.length_a   1.000
_cell.length_b   1.000
_cell.length_c   1.000
_cell.angle_alpha   90.00
_cell.angle_beta   90.00
_cell.angle_gamma   90.00
#
_symmetry.space_group_name_H-M   'P 1'
#
loop_
_entity.id
_entity.type
_entity.pdbx_description
1 polymer ?
#
loop_
_entity_poly.entity_id
_entity_poly.type
_entity_poly.pdbx_seq_one_letter_code
_entity_poly.pdbx_strand_id
1 'polypeptide(L)'
;MKPRMNFFQAAPDTIKALSALETQIQASGLEQSLIELVKTRASQINGCAFCINMHTQDARKHGETEQRLYLLNAWREAPLYSERERAALAWTEAVTLIFETHAPDEVYEQVRGQFSETETVNLTMLIATINAWNRLAIAFRSVPPVRAKANAA
;
A
#
# COMPACT_ATOMS: atom_id res chain seq x y z
N MET A 1 -4.31 -6.11 22.07
CA MET A 1 -4.82 -7.16 21.16
C MET A 1 -3.77 -8.26 21.08
N LYS A 2 -4.14 -9.56 21.15
CA LYS A 2 -3.19 -10.66 20.98
C LYS A 2 -3.25 -11.21 19.54
N PRO A 3 -2.10 -11.55 18.91
CA PRO A 3 -2.08 -12.30 17.66
C PRO A 3 -2.88 -13.61 17.76
N ARG A 4 -3.53 -14.02 16.66
CA ARG A 4 -4.26 -15.31 16.60
C ARG A 4 -3.33 -16.46 16.29
N MET A 5 -2.40 -16.26 15.35
CA MET A 5 -1.37 -17.22 14.99
C MET A 5 -0.22 -16.53 14.26
N ASN A 6 0.90 -17.22 14.14
CA ASN A 6 2.00 -16.82 13.27
C ASN A 6 1.84 -17.51 11.90
N PHE A 7 1.28 -16.80 10.93
CA PHE A 7 1.04 -17.35 9.60
C PHE A 7 2.33 -17.62 8.81
N PHE A 8 3.45 -16.97 9.16
CA PHE A 8 4.77 -17.27 8.58
C PHE A 8 5.24 -18.69 8.95
N GLN A 9 4.93 -19.13 10.16
CA GLN A 9 5.28 -20.48 10.63
C GLN A 9 4.23 -21.52 10.19
N ALA A 10 2.96 -21.11 10.10
CA ALA A 10 1.87 -22.03 9.78
C ALA A 10 1.85 -22.45 8.29
N ALA A 11 2.25 -21.57 7.39
CA ALA A 11 2.23 -21.83 5.94
C ALA A 11 3.48 -21.21 5.24
N PRO A 12 4.70 -21.68 5.58
CA PRO A 12 5.93 -21.03 5.12
C PRO A 12 6.07 -20.99 3.60
N ASP A 13 5.69 -22.04 2.89
CA ASP A 13 5.80 -22.10 1.43
C ASP A 13 4.86 -21.13 0.74
N THR A 14 3.63 -21.01 1.21
CA THR A 14 2.64 -20.03 0.69
C THR A 14 3.12 -18.60 0.92
N ILE A 15 3.63 -18.32 2.11
CA ILE A 15 4.15 -16.97 2.44
C ILE A 15 5.43 -16.67 1.64
N LYS A 16 6.28 -17.66 1.41
CA LYS A 16 7.46 -17.51 0.54
C LYS A 16 7.06 -17.14 -0.90
N ALA A 17 6.02 -17.76 -1.45
CA ALA A 17 5.52 -17.44 -2.78
C ALA A 17 5.00 -15.98 -2.85
N LEU A 18 4.23 -15.54 -1.85
CA LEU A 18 3.76 -14.16 -1.77
C LEU A 18 4.92 -13.16 -1.61
N SER A 19 5.93 -13.50 -0.82
CA SER A 19 7.14 -12.69 -0.66
C SER A 19 7.97 -12.61 -1.93
N ALA A 20 8.02 -13.68 -2.73
CA ALA A 20 8.69 -13.67 -4.02
C ALA A 20 7.99 -12.73 -5.02
N LEU A 21 6.66 -12.73 -5.04
CA LEU A 21 5.88 -11.78 -5.82
C LEU A 21 6.14 -10.33 -5.37
N GLU A 22 6.18 -10.07 -4.08
CA GLU A 22 6.54 -8.77 -3.52
C GLU A 22 7.92 -8.30 -4.02
N THR A 23 8.92 -9.19 -4.00
CA THR A 23 10.27 -8.90 -4.49
C THR A 23 10.26 -8.55 -5.99
N GLN A 24 9.49 -9.29 -6.79
CA GLN A 24 9.35 -9.02 -8.22
C GLN A 24 8.71 -7.65 -8.50
N ILE A 25 7.70 -7.28 -7.72
CA ILE A 25 7.03 -5.98 -7.84
C ILE A 25 7.99 -4.85 -7.43
N GLN A 26 8.78 -5.01 -6.39
CA GLN A 26 9.80 -4.04 -5.99
C GLN A 26 10.85 -3.80 -7.11
N ALA A 27 11.14 -4.81 -7.90
CA ALA A 27 12.08 -4.75 -9.03
C ALA A 27 11.40 -4.32 -10.35
N SER A 28 10.13 -3.97 -10.35
CA SER A 28 9.33 -3.72 -11.57
C SER A 28 9.62 -2.39 -12.27
N GLY A 29 10.42 -1.52 -11.67
CA GLY A 29 10.74 -0.19 -12.20
C GLY A 29 9.78 0.93 -11.77
N LEU A 30 8.73 0.62 -10.97
CA LEU A 30 7.93 1.64 -10.31
C LEU A 30 8.77 2.39 -9.26
N GLU A 31 8.55 3.69 -9.13
CA GLU A 31 9.27 4.54 -8.18
C GLU A 31 9.02 4.07 -6.74
N GLN A 32 10.08 3.93 -5.95
CA GLN A 32 9.97 3.46 -4.56
C GLN A 32 9.03 4.32 -3.71
N SER A 33 9.07 5.65 -3.90
CA SER A 33 8.15 6.58 -3.23
C SER A 33 6.68 6.29 -3.58
N LEU A 34 6.40 6.00 -4.86
CA LEU A 34 5.06 5.65 -5.35
C LEU A 34 4.59 4.32 -4.75
N ILE A 35 5.47 3.31 -4.70
CA ILE A 35 5.18 2.00 -4.11
C ILE A 35 4.71 2.17 -2.65
N GLU A 36 5.43 2.96 -1.85
CA GLU A 36 5.06 3.17 -0.45
C GLU A 36 3.76 3.99 -0.28
N LEU A 37 3.50 4.99 -1.14
CA LEU A 37 2.22 5.72 -1.12
C LEU A 37 1.04 4.79 -1.43
N VAL A 38 1.15 3.98 -2.47
CA VAL A 38 0.12 3.01 -2.88
C VAL A 38 -0.16 1.99 -1.76
N LYS A 39 0.89 1.40 -1.20
CA LYS A 39 0.75 0.44 -0.09
C LYS A 39 0.14 1.08 1.16
N THR A 40 0.56 2.30 1.48
CA THR A 40 -0.01 3.04 2.61
C THR A 40 -1.49 3.34 2.37
N ARG A 41 -1.86 3.82 1.17
CA ARG A 41 -3.26 4.13 0.84
C ARG A 41 -4.16 2.90 0.88
N ALA A 42 -3.78 1.80 0.25
CA ALA A 42 -4.53 0.54 0.31
C ALA A 42 -4.71 0.06 1.77
N SER A 43 -3.65 0.20 2.58
CA SER A 43 -3.69 -0.18 3.99
C SER A 43 -4.59 0.72 4.83
N GLN A 44 -4.70 2.03 4.50
CA GLN A 44 -5.67 2.95 5.11
C GLN A 44 -7.11 2.54 4.80
N ILE A 45 -7.41 2.20 3.54
CA ILE A 45 -8.73 1.76 3.10
C ILE A 45 -9.14 0.48 3.84
N ASN A 46 -8.24 -0.48 3.92
CA ASN A 46 -8.49 -1.76 4.60
C ASN A 46 -8.44 -1.68 6.14
N GLY A 47 -7.94 -0.58 6.72
CA GLY A 47 -7.78 -0.43 8.18
C GLY A 47 -6.68 -1.31 8.78
N CYS A 48 -5.60 -1.62 8.03
CA CYS A 48 -4.50 -2.45 8.50
C CYS A 48 -3.48 -1.63 9.31
N ALA A 49 -3.65 -1.55 10.63
CA ALA A 49 -2.75 -0.79 11.50
C ALA A 49 -1.27 -1.22 11.40
N PHE A 50 -1.00 -2.54 11.30
CA PHE A 50 0.34 -3.07 11.13
C PHE A 50 0.99 -2.57 9.84
N CYS A 51 0.26 -2.65 8.72
CA CYS A 51 0.76 -2.28 7.40
C CYS A 51 0.92 -0.76 7.28
N ILE A 52 -0.03 0.04 7.79
CA ILE A 52 0.09 1.51 7.84
C ILE A 52 1.36 1.89 8.61
N ASN A 53 1.56 1.33 9.80
CA ASN A 53 2.74 1.63 10.62
C ASN A 53 4.05 1.27 9.90
N MET A 54 4.10 0.15 9.20
CA MET A 54 5.28 -0.31 8.46
C MET A 54 5.57 0.60 7.26
N HIS A 55 4.59 0.77 6.37
CA HIS A 55 4.80 1.50 5.11
C HIS A 55 5.00 3.00 5.32
N THR A 56 4.38 3.62 6.31
CA THR A 56 4.67 5.02 6.63
C THR A 56 6.10 5.20 7.15
N GLN A 57 6.64 4.25 7.90
CA GLN A 57 8.04 4.30 8.34
C GLN A 57 9.00 4.07 7.16
N ASP A 58 8.69 3.14 6.25
CA ASP A 58 9.52 2.87 5.09
C ASP A 58 9.48 4.04 4.10
N ALA A 59 8.32 4.65 3.86
CA ALA A 59 8.18 5.90 3.12
C ALA A 59 9.07 7.01 3.70
N ARG A 60 9.06 7.19 5.03
CA ARG A 60 9.92 8.18 5.72
C ARG A 60 11.42 7.92 5.51
N LYS A 61 11.85 6.65 5.52
CA LYS A 61 13.24 6.29 5.24
C LYS A 61 13.66 6.65 3.81
N HIS A 62 12.72 6.64 2.87
CA HIS A 62 12.93 7.02 1.48
C HIS A 62 12.65 8.50 1.19
N GLY A 63 12.56 9.35 2.23
CA GLY A 63 12.48 10.80 2.09
C GLY A 63 11.06 11.37 2.01
N GLU A 64 10.03 10.55 2.19
CA GLU A 64 8.65 11.04 2.23
C GLU A 64 8.42 11.97 3.44
N THR A 65 7.58 12.99 3.29
CA THR A 65 7.28 13.94 4.36
C THR A 65 6.12 13.48 5.24
N GLU A 66 6.15 13.89 6.50
CA GLU A 66 5.03 13.61 7.42
C GLU A 66 3.74 14.26 6.93
N GLN A 67 3.83 15.49 6.41
CA GLN A 67 2.66 16.20 5.89
C GLN A 67 1.95 15.41 4.77
N ARG A 68 2.70 14.87 3.81
CA ARG A 68 2.11 14.06 2.73
C ARG A 68 1.49 12.78 3.26
N LEU A 69 2.12 12.13 4.25
CA LEU A 69 1.56 10.92 4.89
C LEU A 69 0.30 11.22 5.70
N TYR A 70 0.25 12.36 6.42
CA TYR A 70 -0.94 12.76 7.17
C TYR A 70 -2.12 13.10 6.26
N LEU A 71 -1.85 13.69 5.09
CA LEU A 71 -2.87 14.11 4.13
C LEU A 71 -3.21 13.04 3.07
N LEU A 72 -2.55 11.87 3.11
CA LEU A 72 -2.75 10.83 2.11
C LEU A 72 -4.20 10.31 2.06
N ASN A 73 -4.90 10.32 3.17
CA ASN A 73 -6.31 9.96 3.22
C ASN A 73 -7.23 11.00 2.51
N ALA A 74 -6.75 12.24 2.40
CA ALA A 74 -7.46 13.36 1.75
C ALA A 74 -6.70 13.86 0.50
N TRP A 75 -5.98 12.98 -0.17
CA TRP A 75 -5.07 13.32 -1.27
C TRP A 75 -5.75 14.10 -2.41
N ARG A 76 -7.07 13.88 -2.63
CA ARG A 76 -7.81 14.57 -3.69
C ARG A 76 -7.87 16.09 -3.49
N GLU A 77 -7.91 16.55 -2.24
CA GLU A 77 -7.97 17.97 -1.86
C GLU A 77 -6.57 18.56 -1.63
N ALA A 78 -5.56 17.72 -1.41
CA ALA A 78 -4.20 18.16 -1.10
C ALA A 78 -3.40 18.44 -2.39
N PRO A 79 -2.81 19.65 -2.58
CA PRO A 79 -2.02 20.00 -3.75
C PRO A 79 -0.56 19.48 -3.66
N LEU A 80 -0.36 18.31 -3.05
CA LEU A 80 0.97 17.78 -2.69
C LEU A 80 1.38 16.58 -3.54
N TYR A 81 0.48 16.07 -4.38
CA TYR A 81 0.70 14.86 -5.17
C TYR A 81 0.73 15.20 -6.65
N SER A 82 1.71 14.65 -7.38
CA SER A 82 1.82 14.79 -8.82
C SER A 82 0.65 14.10 -9.54
N GLU A 83 0.42 14.42 -10.82
CA GLU A 83 -0.62 13.78 -11.64
C GLU A 83 -0.43 12.26 -11.71
N ARG A 84 0.83 11.80 -11.78
CA ARG A 84 1.17 10.37 -11.77
C ARG A 84 0.80 9.70 -10.44
N GLU A 85 1.12 10.34 -9.32
CA GLU A 85 0.73 9.84 -7.98
C GLU A 85 -0.79 9.86 -7.80
N ARG A 86 -1.47 10.92 -8.25
CA ARG A 86 -2.94 11.04 -8.19
C ARG A 86 -3.62 9.94 -8.99
N ALA A 87 -3.12 9.62 -10.18
CA ALA A 87 -3.62 8.51 -11.00
C ALA A 87 -3.42 7.16 -10.30
N ALA A 88 -2.24 6.93 -9.72
CA ALA A 88 -1.96 5.71 -8.95
C ALA A 88 -2.83 5.58 -7.71
N LEU A 89 -3.09 6.68 -6.98
CA LEU A 89 -3.94 6.69 -5.79
C LEU A 89 -5.42 6.44 -6.15
N ALA A 90 -5.91 7.02 -7.25
CA ALA A 90 -7.25 6.73 -7.76
C ALA A 90 -7.42 5.26 -8.15
N TRP A 91 -6.41 4.70 -8.86
CA TRP A 91 -6.38 3.28 -9.21
C TRP A 91 -6.29 2.38 -7.99
N THR A 92 -5.52 2.80 -6.98
CA THR A 92 -5.42 2.07 -5.69
C THR A 92 -6.77 1.95 -5.01
N GLU A 93 -7.55 3.03 -4.96
CA GLU A 93 -8.89 3.02 -4.38
C GLU A 93 -9.83 2.15 -5.19
N ALA A 94 -9.84 2.28 -6.52
CA ALA A 94 -10.70 1.51 -7.39
C ALA A 94 -10.44 0.00 -7.29
N VAL A 95 -9.18 -0.42 -7.31
CA VAL A 95 -8.81 -1.84 -7.24
C VAL A 95 -8.94 -2.41 -5.82
N THR A 96 -8.68 -1.61 -4.78
CA THR A 96 -8.85 -2.07 -3.39
C THR A 96 -10.32 -2.29 -3.05
N LEU A 97 -11.21 -1.44 -3.54
CA LEU A 97 -12.67 -1.51 -3.38
C LEU A 97 -13.37 -2.10 -4.61
N ILE A 98 -12.74 -3.05 -5.27
CA ILE A 98 -13.17 -3.53 -6.60
C ILE A 98 -14.60 -4.08 -6.63
N PHE A 99 -15.09 -4.64 -5.53
CA PHE A 99 -16.46 -5.13 -5.41
C PHE A 99 -17.51 -4.00 -5.36
N GLU A 100 -17.10 -2.78 -5.04
CA GLU A 100 -17.96 -1.58 -5.07
C GLU A 100 -17.81 -0.81 -6.38
N THR A 101 -16.57 -0.67 -6.83
CA THR A 101 -16.21 0.25 -7.94
C THR A 101 -16.24 -0.41 -9.31
N HIS A 102 -15.95 -1.72 -9.39
CA HIS A 102 -15.72 -2.47 -10.64
C HIS A 102 -14.66 -1.85 -11.55
N ALA A 103 -13.70 -1.07 -10.97
CA ALA A 103 -12.63 -0.38 -11.70
C ALA A 103 -13.16 0.44 -12.90
N PRO A 104 -13.81 1.61 -12.68
CA PRO A 104 -14.47 2.39 -13.73
C PRO A 104 -13.54 2.80 -14.86
N ASP A 105 -14.06 2.91 -16.07
CA ASP A 105 -13.29 3.27 -17.28
C ASP A 105 -12.56 4.61 -17.11
N GLU A 106 -13.19 5.59 -16.45
CA GLU A 106 -12.60 6.93 -16.25
C GLU A 106 -11.33 6.84 -15.38
N VAL A 107 -11.30 5.96 -14.37
CA VAL A 107 -10.12 5.74 -13.53
C VAL A 107 -9.06 4.94 -14.29
N TYR A 108 -9.49 3.98 -15.12
CA TYR A 108 -8.59 3.24 -16.01
C TYR A 108 -7.90 4.18 -17.02
N GLU A 109 -8.64 5.06 -17.69
CA GLU A 109 -8.09 6.03 -18.62
C GLU A 109 -7.13 7.01 -17.92
N GLN A 110 -7.44 7.44 -16.70
CA GLN A 110 -6.57 8.29 -15.90
C GLN A 110 -5.22 7.60 -15.63
N VAL A 111 -5.23 6.34 -15.22
CA VAL A 111 -3.98 5.59 -14.96
C VAL A 111 -3.23 5.34 -16.27
N ARG A 112 -3.90 5.02 -17.36
CA ARG A 112 -3.28 4.82 -18.68
C ARG A 112 -2.64 6.10 -19.25
N GLY A 113 -3.14 7.26 -18.88
CA GLY A 113 -2.52 8.56 -19.23
C GLY A 113 -1.18 8.81 -18.54
N GLN A 114 -0.86 8.11 -17.46
CA GLN A 114 0.34 8.31 -16.65
C GLN A 114 1.28 7.08 -16.62
N PHE A 115 0.79 5.90 -16.97
CA PHE A 115 1.50 4.62 -16.88
C PHE A 115 1.42 3.86 -18.20
N SER A 116 2.51 3.24 -18.62
CA SER A 116 2.53 2.28 -19.72
C SER A 116 1.68 1.04 -19.38
N GLU A 117 1.43 0.17 -20.36
CA GLU A 117 0.71 -1.10 -20.13
C GLU A 117 1.40 -1.96 -19.07
N THR A 118 2.70 -2.10 -19.18
CA THR A 118 3.51 -2.88 -18.23
C THR A 118 3.45 -2.27 -16.83
N GLU A 119 3.61 -0.95 -16.71
CA GLU A 119 3.52 -0.27 -15.41
C GLU A 119 2.10 -0.36 -14.82
N THR A 120 1.04 -0.27 -15.64
CA THR A 120 -0.34 -0.41 -15.18
C THR A 120 -0.59 -1.82 -14.60
N VAL A 121 -0.08 -2.87 -15.24
CA VAL A 121 -0.16 -4.24 -14.72
C VAL A 121 0.64 -4.37 -13.42
N ASN A 122 1.87 -3.84 -13.38
CA ASN A 122 2.71 -3.89 -12.18
C ASN A 122 2.09 -3.11 -11.01
N LEU A 123 1.50 -1.95 -11.27
CA LEU A 123 0.76 -1.17 -10.27
C LEU A 123 -0.48 -1.95 -9.75
N THR A 124 -1.21 -2.60 -10.65
CA THR A 124 -2.35 -3.44 -10.27
C THR A 124 -1.91 -4.62 -9.41
N MET A 125 -0.79 -5.27 -9.77
CA MET A 125 -0.23 -6.37 -8.98
C MET A 125 0.32 -5.89 -7.62
N LEU A 126 0.91 -4.69 -7.54
CA LEU A 126 1.29 -4.04 -6.29
C LEU A 126 0.09 -3.89 -5.35
N ILE A 127 -1.03 -3.36 -5.89
CA ILE A 127 -2.27 -3.18 -5.12
C ILE A 127 -2.84 -4.53 -4.68
N ALA A 128 -2.89 -5.53 -5.55
CA ALA A 128 -3.37 -6.86 -5.21
C ALA A 128 -2.52 -7.52 -4.12
N THR A 129 -1.20 -7.37 -4.20
CA THR A 129 -0.26 -7.95 -3.24
C THR A 129 -0.38 -7.30 -1.86
N ILE A 130 -0.43 -5.96 -1.78
CA ILE A 130 -0.65 -5.30 -0.48
C ILE A 130 -2.03 -5.62 0.10
N ASN A 131 -3.05 -5.78 -0.73
CA ASN A 131 -4.37 -6.24 -0.28
C ASN A 131 -4.31 -7.66 0.29
N ALA A 132 -3.51 -8.57 -0.27
CA ALA A 132 -3.27 -9.91 0.30
C ALA A 132 -2.58 -9.82 1.66
N TRP A 133 -1.52 -9.02 1.80
CA TRP A 133 -0.85 -8.77 3.07
C TRP A 133 -1.76 -8.17 4.13
N ASN A 134 -2.60 -7.18 3.75
CA ASN A 134 -3.57 -6.57 4.67
C ASN A 134 -4.54 -7.63 5.22
N ARG A 135 -5.03 -8.54 4.37
CA ARG A 135 -5.95 -9.62 4.79
C ARG A 135 -5.29 -10.58 5.77
N LEU A 136 -4.05 -10.98 5.52
CA LEU A 136 -3.28 -11.81 6.45
C LEU A 136 -3.06 -11.09 7.78
N ALA A 137 -2.57 -9.84 7.74
CA ALA A 137 -2.28 -9.07 8.93
C ALA A 137 -3.54 -8.80 9.79
N ILE A 138 -4.65 -8.45 9.18
CA ILE A 138 -5.93 -8.20 9.87
C ILE A 138 -6.52 -9.50 10.39
N ALA A 139 -6.63 -10.53 9.55
CA ALA A 139 -7.25 -11.80 9.92
C ALA A 139 -6.52 -12.49 11.07
N PHE A 140 -5.18 -12.44 11.09
CA PHE A 140 -4.36 -13.07 12.12
C PHE A 140 -3.91 -12.11 13.22
N ARG A 141 -4.38 -10.86 13.19
CA ARG A 141 -4.13 -9.83 14.21
C ARG A 141 -2.65 -9.53 14.41
N SER A 142 -1.93 -9.22 13.32
CA SER A 142 -0.58 -8.67 13.42
C SER A 142 -0.59 -7.36 14.21
N VAL A 143 0.23 -7.28 15.25
CA VAL A 143 0.27 -6.11 16.13
C VAL A 143 1.46 -5.23 15.73
N PRO A 144 1.26 -3.94 15.43
CA PRO A 144 2.38 -3.04 15.18
C PRO A 144 3.24 -2.88 16.45
N PRO A 145 4.58 -2.78 16.32
CA PRO A 145 5.43 -2.55 17.47
C PRO A 145 5.10 -1.19 18.12
N VAL A 146 4.92 -1.20 19.45
CA VAL A 146 4.72 0.03 20.23
C VAL A 146 6.08 0.66 20.49
N ARG A 147 6.28 1.88 20.01
CA ARG A 147 7.47 2.67 20.38
C ARG A 147 7.21 3.37 21.71
N ALA A 148 8.18 3.33 22.63
CA ALA A 148 8.14 4.15 23.82
C ALA A 148 8.05 5.64 23.41
N LYS A 149 7.26 6.44 24.14
CA LYS A 149 7.26 7.90 23.96
C LYS A 149 8.70 8.39 24.15
N ALA A 150 9.22 9.17 23.20
CA ALA A 150 10.42 9.94 23.47
C ALA A 150 10.09 10.83 24.69
N ASN A 151 10.87 10.72 25.76
CA ASN A 151 10.74 11.64 26.87
C ASN A 151 10.93 13.05 26.30
N ALA A 152 9.90 13.88 26.41
CA ALA A 152 10.02 15.30 26.12
C ALA A 152 11.08 15.85 27.11
N ALA A 153 12.23 16.24 26.57
CA ALA A 153 13.24 16.96 27.34
C ALA A 153 12.83 18.41 27.50
#